data_04dfc4b663a2c5930733630425e8d5f4
#
_entry.id   04dfc4b663a2c5930733630425e8d5f4
#
_cell.length_a   1.000
_cell.length_b   1.000
_cell.length_c   1.000
_cell.angle_alpha   90.00
_cell.angle_beta   90.00
_cell.angle_gamma   90.00
#
_symmetry.space_group_name_H-M   'P 1'
#
loop_
_entity.id
_entity.type
_entity.pdbx_description
1 polymer ?
#
loop_
_entity_poly.entity_id
_entity_poly.type
_entity_poly.pdbx_seq_one_letter_code
_entity_poly.pdbx_strand_id
1 'polypeptide(L)'
;SGLTIAPGLIDTHVHFRDPGLTYKEDIHTGSLAAAKGGFTSVICMANTKPTVDSVDTLSDILNRAKVENIHIYQTASVSYCLNSEKMTDFDALAAAGACGFTDDGIPLLNATFCYEAMQKAAALHMPISLHEEDKAFITNNGINAGETSAQLGVIGSPAIAEEVMVARDCMLALRSGATVVIQHISSGNSVELVRTAKKLGADIHAEATPHHFTLTED
;
A
#
# COMPACT_ATOMS: atom_id res chain seq x y z
N SER A 1 -36.63 15.02 1.66
CA SER A 1 -36.24 14.30 0.45
C SER A 1 -35.16 15.12 -0.25
N GLY A 2 -34.29 14.48 -1.02
CA GLY A 2 -33.11 15.10 -1.63
C GLY A 2 -31.81 14.39 -1.25
N LEU A 3 -31.89 13.33 -0.46
CA LEU A 3 -30.74 12.46 -0.13
C LEU A 3 -30.62 11.35 -1.19
N THR A 4 -29.39 11.04 -1.54
CA THR A 4 -29.05 9.88 -2.39
C THR A 4 -28.52 8.78 -1.50
N ILE A 5 -29.00 7.55 -1.69
CA ILE A 5 -28.47 6.37 -1.03
C ILE A 5 -27.48 5.70 -1.97
N ALA A 6 -26.28 5.44 -1.46
CA ALA A 6 -25.21 4.74 -2.18
C ALA A 6 -24.55 3.71 -1.26
N PRO A 7 -23.83 2.70 -1.81
CA PRO A 7 -22.92 1.89 -1.01
C PRO A 7 -21.91 2.76 -0.28
N GLY A 8 -21.50 2.36 0.92
CA GLY A 8 -20.41 3.05 1.62
C GLY A 8 -19.09 2.97 0.85
N LEU A 9 -18.26 3.99 1.03
CA LEU A 9 -16.93 4.02 0.42
C LEU A 9 -16.00 2.97 1.05
N ILE A 10 -15.03 2.52 0.29
CA ILE A 10 -13.97 1.61 0.72
C ILE A 10 -12.64 2.30 0.49
N ASP A 11 -11.79 2.36 1.53
CA ASP A 11 -10.43 2.83 1.41
C ASP A 11 -9.47 1.65 1.59
N THR A 12 -8.70 1.35 0.56
CA THR A 12 -7.82 0.19 0.54
C THR A 12 -6.43 0.47 1.10
N HIS A 13 -6.15 1.70 1.56
CA HIS A 13 -4.84 2.09 2.05
C HIS A 13 -4.94 3.17 3.14
N VAL A 14 -5.00 2.77 4.39
CA VAL A 14 -5.03 3.70 5.52
C VAL A 14 -3.97 3.35 6.58
N HIS A 15 -3.62 4.35 7.39
CA HIS A 15 -2.66 4.21 8.48
C HIS A 15 -3.29 4.63 9.81
N PHE A 16 -3.84 3.70 10.56
CA PHE A 16 -4.33 3.98 11.91
C PHE A 16 -3.23 4.02 12.97
N ARG A 17 -1.99 3.70 12.59
CA ARG A 17 -0.79 3.85 13.43
C ARG A 17 -0.82 3.08 14.75
N ASP A 18 -1.74 2.17 14.90
CA ASP A 18 -1.99 1.35 16.08
C ASP A 18 -1.74 -0.13 15.73
N PRO A 19 -0.83 -0.80 16.45
CA PRO A 19 -0.17 -0.42 17.69
C PRO A 19 1.02 0.52 17.54
N GLY A 20 1.39 1.16 18.66
CA GLY A 20 2.69 1.77 18.94
C GLY A 20 2.90 3.20 18.50
N LEU A 21 2.07 3.75 17.63
CA LEU A 21 2.15 5.15 17.18
C LEU A 21 0.85 5.91 17.43
N THR A 22 0.11 5.51 18.45
CA THR A 22 -1.25 5.98 18.78
C THR A 22 -1.34 7.46 19.11
N TYR A 23 -0.22 8.13 19.32
CA TYR A 23 -0.17 9.59 19.42
C TYR A 23 -0.48 10.31 18.09
N LYS A 24 -0.44 9.58 16.95
CA LYS A 24 -0.80 10.10 15.63
C LYS A 24 -2.26 9.78 15.30
N GLU A 25 -2.65 8.52 15.49
CA GLU A 25 -3.96 7.97 15.21
C GLU A 25 -4.07 6.62 15.92
N ASP A 26 -5.29 6.17 16.24
CA ASP A 26 -5.57 4.83 16.74
C ASP A 26 -6.75 4.19 15.99
N ILE A 27 -7.04 2.93 16.27
CA ILE A 27 -8.12 2.18 15.62
C ILE A 27 -9.46 2.88 15.83
N HIS A 28 -9.74 3.39 17.05
CA HIS A 28 -11.01 4.01 17.37
C HIS A 28 -11.18 5.36 16.66
N THR A 29 -10.22 6.27 16.83
CA THR A 29 -10.31 7.62 16.25
C THR A 29 -10.26 7.58 14.72
N GLY A 30 -9.44 6.69 14.13
CA GLY A 30 -9.39 6.45 12.70
C GLY A 30 -10.70 5.89 12.16
N SER A 31 -11.35 4.96 12.89
CA SER A 31 -12.65 4.42 12.50
C SER A 31 -13.76 5.48 12.49
N LEU A 32 -13.75 6.37 13.49
CA LEU A 32 -14.70 7.50 13.55
C LEU A 32 -14.47 8.49 12.40
N ALA A 33 -13.22 8.81 12.08
CA ALA A 33 -12.89 9.67 10.96
C ALA A 33 -13.34 9.06 9.62
N ALA A 34 -13.08 7.78 9.40
CA ALA A 34 -13.51 7.05 8.21
C ALA A 34 -15.05 7.03 8.10
N ALA A 35 -15.75 6.67 9.17
CA ALA A 35 -17.22 6.68 9.20
C ALA A 35 -17.81 8.06 8.87
N LYS A 36 -17.22 9.13 9.42
CA LYS A 36 -17.62 10.51 9.12
C LYS A 36 -17.39 10.89 7.65
N GLY A 37 -16.34 10.33 7.03
CA GLY A 37 -16.05 10.48 5.61
C GLY A 37 -16.95 9.66 4.69
N GLY A 38 -17.81 8.79 5.25
CA GLY A 38 -18.69 7.90 4.46
C GLY A 38 -18.04 6.56 4.09
N PHE A 39 -16.89 6.25 4.67
CA PHE A 39 -16.24 4.96 4.50
C PHE A 39 -16.85 3.94 5.45
N THR A 40 -17.23 2.78 4.91
CA THR A 40 -17.77 1.65 5.68
C THR A 40 -16.78 0.51 5.80
N SER A 41 -15.69 0.56 5.04
CA SER A 41 -14.61 -0.42 5.08
C SER A 41 -13.27 0.25 4.82
N VAL A 42 -12.25 -0.18 5.56
CA VAL A 42 -10.88 0.29 5.36
C VAL A 42 -9.89 -0.88 5.46
N ILE A 43 -8.75 -0.76 4.78
CA ILE A 43 -7.62 -1.69 4.89
C ILE A 43 -6.43 -0.95 5.49
N CYS A 44 -5.98 -1.41 6.65
CA CYS A 44 -4.83 -0.83 7.37
C CYS A 44 -3.52 -1.44 6.91
N MET A 45 -2.49 -0.60 6.77
CA MET A 45 -1.15 -1.00 6.39
C MET A 45 -0.37 -1.59 7.56
N ALA A 46 0.65 -2.41 7.24
CA ALA A 46 1.40 -3.21 8.20
C ALA A 46 2.51 -2.46 8.97
N ASN A 47 2.78 -1.19 8.63
CA ASN A 47 3.89 -0.40 9.17
C ASN A 47 3.60 0.24 10.53
N THR A 48 3.23 -0.58 11.49
CA THR A 48 2.99 -0.24 12.91
C THR A 48 4.22 -0.52 13.79
N LYS A 49 4.10 -0.37 15.13
CA LYS A 49 5.13 -0.74 16.12
C LYS A 49 4.52 -1.54 17.28
N PRO A 50 4.74 -2.86 17.36
CA PRO A 50 5.50 -3.66 16.38
C PRO A 50 4.83 -3.68 14.99
N THR A 51 5.63 -4.04 13.97
CA THR A 51 5.15 -4.33 12.62
C THR A 51 4.16 -5.49 12.64
N VAL A 52 3.22 -5.53 11.72
CA VAL A 52 2.27 -6.65 11.61
C VAL A 52 2.95 -7.84 10.89
N ASP A 53 3.95 -8.42 11.53
CA ASP A 53 4.78 -9.51 11.02
C ASP A 53 4.62 -10.82 11.81
N SER A 54 3.69 -10.84 12.76
CA SER A 54 3.36 -12.00 13.59
C SER A 54 1.85 -12.18 13.76
N VAL A 55 1.44 -13.42 13.99
CA VAL A 55 0.04 -13.77 14.27
C VAL A 55 -0.49 -13.05 15.51
N ASP A 56 0.35 -12.88 16.54
CA ASP A 56 -0.05 -12.21 17.78
C ASP A 56 -0.39 -10.74 17.54
N THR A 57 0.47 -10.01 16.83
CA THR A 57 0.22 -8.60 16.49
C THR A 57 -1.03 -8.45 15.62
N LEU A 58 -1.17 -9.28 14.59
CA LEU A 58 -2.33 -9.27 13.71
C LEU A 58 -3.63 -9.55 14.47
N SER A 59 -3.63 -10.59 15.32
CA SER A 59 -4.80 -10.98 16.09
C SER A 59 -5.24 -9.92 17.10
N ASP A 60 -4.28 -9.25 17.76
CA ASP A 60 -4.59 -8.13 18.65
C ASP A 60 -5.33 -7.00 17.91
N ILE A 61 -4.80 -6.56 16.77
CA ILE A 61 -5.42 -5.52 15.94
C ILE A 61 -6.83 -5.94 15.52
N LEU A 62 -6.99 -7.15 14.94
CA LEU A 62 -8.27 -7.63 14.47
C LEU A 62 -9.30 -7.78 15.60
N ASN A 63 -8.87 -8.18 16.80
CA ASN A 63 -9.78 -8.28 17.95
C ASN A 63 -10.27 -6.89 18.41
N ARG A 64 -9.39 -5.90 18.43
CA ARG A 64 -9.78 -4.52 18.77
C ARG A 64 -10.66 -3.88 17.70
N ALA A 65 -10.41 -4.18 16.43
CA ALA A 65 -11.20 -3.68 15.31
C ALA A 65 -12.68 -4.18 15.32
N LYS A 66 -12.96 -5.33 15.93
CA LYS A 66 -14.32 -5.94 15.93
C LYS A 66 -15.41 -5.10 16.59
N VAL A 67 -15.04 -4.18 17.47
CA VAL A 67 -16.01 -3.35 18.22
C VAL A 67 -16.26 -1.99 17.54
N GLU A 68 -15.57 -1.71 16.45
CA GLU A 68 -15.70 -0.45 15.72
C GLU A 68 -16.93 -0.45 14.78
N ASN A 69 -17.36 0.75 14.39
CA ASN A 69 -18.59 0.94 13.61
C ASN A 69 -18.42 0.72 12.09
N ILE A 70 -17.20 0.45 11.64
CA ILE A 70 -16.87 0.14 10.24
C ILE A 70 -16.11 -1.18 10.17
N HIS A 71 -16.01 -1.74 8.98
CA HIS A 71 -15.17 -2.92 8.76
C HIS A 71 -13.71 -2.48 8.62
N ILE A 72 -12.85 -2.99 9.50
CA ILE A 72 -11.42 -2.74 9.48
C ILE A 72 -10.73 -4.05 9.13
N TYR A 73 -10.06 -4.06 7.99
CA TYR A 73 -9.20 -5.14 7.53
C TYR A 73 -7.75 -4.77 7.77
N GLN A 74 -6.90 -5.76 7.97
CA GLN A 74 -5.49 -5.55 8.26
C GLN A 74 -4.62 -6.36 7.30
N THR A 75 -3.66 -5.70 6.66
CA THR A 75 -2.58 -6.37 5.93
C THR A 75 -1.50 -6.86 6.89
N ALA A 76 -0.77 -7.90 6.50
CA ALA A 76 0.47 -8.28 7.16
C ALA A 76 1.69 -7.83 6.34
N SER A 77 2.85 -7.72 6.98
CA SER A 77 4.07 -7.36 6.26
C SER A 77 4.60 -8.53 5.41
N VAL A 78 5.23 -8.18 4.30
CA VAL A 78 5.95 -9.13 3.43
C VAL A 78 7.19 -9.66 4.15
N SER A 79 7.94 -8.77 4.80
CA SER A 79 9.16 -9.12 5.50
C SER A 79 9.11 -8.81 6.99
N TYR A 80 9.86 -9.56 7.79
CA TYR A 80 10.01 -9.26 9.22
C TYR A 80 10.62 -7.88 9.39
N CYS A 81 10.03 -7.07 10.28
CA CYS A 81 10.46 -5.70 10.57
C CYS A 81 10.56 -4.79 9.34
N LEU A 82 9.90 -5.11 8.21
CA LEU A 82 9.94 -4.37 6.94
C LEU A 82 11.38 -4.19 6.40
N ASN A 83 12.24 -5.19 6.56
CA ASN A 83 13.66 -5.05 6.19
C ASN A 83 14.03 -5.71 4.85
N SER A 84 13.07 -6.38 4.18
CA SER A 84 13.25 -7.07 2.89
C SER A 84 14.32 -8.17 2.90
N GLU A 85 14.68 -8.71 4.07
CA GLU A 85 15.70 -9.75 4.20
C GLU A 85 15.08 -11.14 4.34
N LYS A 86 14.04 -11.23 5.18
CA LYS A 86 13.38 -12.50 5.50
C LYS A 86 11.87 -12.36 5.38
N MET A 87 11.27 -13.19 4.55
CA MET A 87 9.82 -13.26 4.37
C MET A 87 9.13 -13.73 5.65
N THR A 88 7.98 -13.14 5.96
CA THR A 88 7.12 -13.55 7.08
C THR A 88 6.42 -14.89 6.76
N ASP A 89 5.79 -15.48 7.75
CA ASP A 89 5.00 -16.70 7.55
C ASP A 89 3.63 -16.35 6.97
N PHE A 90 3.57 -16.26 5.63
CA PHE A 90 2.34 -15.92 4.90
C PHE A 90 1.19 -16.89 5.19
N ASP A 91 1.48 -18.20 5.33
CA ASP A 91 0.43 -19.19 5.59
C ASP A 91 -0.21 -18.94 6.95
N ALA A 92 0.61 -18.73 7.99
CA ALA A 92 0.12 -18.46 9.34
C ALA A 92 -0.62 -17.12 9.42
N LEU A 93 -0.12 -16.07 8.76
CA LEU A 93 -0.74 -14.74 8.75
C LEU A 93 -2.06 -14.74 7.97
N ALA A 94 -2.12 -15.42 6.82
CA ALA A 94 -3.35 -15.58 6.07
C ALA A 94 -4.40 -16.34 6.87
N ALA A 95 -4.01 -17.44 7.52
CA ALA A 95 -4.90 -18.22 8.39
C ALA A 95 -5.40 -17.41 9.61
N ALA A 96 -4.61 -16.48 10.11
CA ALA A 96 -4.98 -15.59 11.21
C ALA A 96 -5.88 -14.40 10.77
N GLY A 97 -6.12 -14.22 9.46
CA GLY A 97 -7.06 -13.23 8.93
C GLY A 97 -6.43 -11.99 8.30
N ALA A 98 -5.14 -12.03 7.92
CA ALA A 98 -4.60 -10.99 7.04
C ALA A 98 -5.40 -10.91 5.75
N CYS A 99 -5.66 -9.70 5.25
CA CYS A 99 -6.39 -9.50 4.00
C CYS A 99 -5.47 -9.33 2.77
N GLY A 100 -4.17 -9.27 2.98
CA GLY A 100 -3.13 -9.10 1.96
C GLY A 100 -1.78 -8.86 2.62
N PHE A 101 -0.76 -8.65 1.79
CA PHE A 101 0.62 -8.45 2.25
C PHE A 101 1.20 -7.16 1.70
N THR A 102 1.96 -6.43 2.52
CA THR A 102 2.63 -5.20 2.10
C THR A 102 3.75 -4.80 3.06
N ASP A 103 4.86 -4.32 2.52
CA ASP A 103 5.88 -3.59 3.28
C ASP A 103 5.73 -2.06 3.07
N ASP A 104 4.49 -1.57 3.00
CA ASP A 104 4.21 -0.17 2.72
C ASP A 104 5.14 0.81 3.44
N GLY A 105 5.61 1.82 2.68
CA GLY A 105 6.62 2.80 3.08
C GLY A 105 8.06 2.28 2.92
N ILE A 106 8.28 0.99 2.65
CA ILE A 106 9.59 0.40 2.38
C ILE A 106 9.53 -0.38 1.07
N PRO A 107 10.20 0.10 0.00
CA PRO A 107 10.18 -0.57 -1.29
C PRO A 107 10.92 -1.91 -1.25
N LEU A 108 10.39 -2.92 -1.92
CA LEU A 108 11.05 -4.23 -2.09
C LEU A 108 12.09 -4.14 -3.22
N LEU A 109 13.28 -3.65 -2.92
CA LEU A 109 14.32 -3.39 -3.93
C LEU A 109 14.90 -4.67 -4.56
N ASN A 110 14.97 -5.78 -3.80
CA ASN A 110 15.47 -7.05 -4.33
C ASN A 110 14.38 -7.72 -5.19
N ALA A 111 14.61 -7.75 -6.51
CA ALA A 111 13.64 -8.30 -7.47
C ALA A 111 13.36 -9.79 -7.24
N THR A 112 14.35 -10.59 -6.84
CA THR A 112 14.16 -12.02 -6.54
C THR A 112 13.26 -12.21 -5.32
N PHE A 113 13.55 -11.48 -4.24
CA PHE A 113 12.72 -11.50 -3.03
C PHE A 113 11.27 -11.07 -3.32
N CYS A 114 11.10 -9.96 -4.08
CA CYS A 114 9.79 -9.48 -4.48
C CYS A 114 9.02 -10.53 -5.31
N TYR A 115 9.69 -11.19 -6.26
CA TYR A 115 9.11 -12.22 -7.08
C TYR A 115 8.67 -13.45 -6.27
N GLU A 116 9.51 -13.92 -5.35
CA GLU A 116 9.19 -15.02 -4.44
C GLU A 116 8.00 -14.68 -3.53
N ALA A 117 7.93 -13.44 -3.02
CA ALA A 117 6.80 -12.96 -2.24
C ALA A 117 5.51 -12.94 -3.06
N MET A 118 5.56 -12.45 -4.32
CA MET A 118 4.43 -12.49 -5.24
C MET A 118 3.96 -13.93 -5.50
N GLN A 119 4.88 -14.86 -5.76
CA GLN A 119 4.53 -16.28 -5.97
C GLN A 119 3.86 -16.90 -4.72
N LYS A 120 4.36 -16.56 -3.53
CA LYS A 120 3.78 -17.03 -2.28
C LYS A 120 2.38 -16.46 -2.06
N ALA A 121 2.18 -15.16 -2.29
CA ALA A 121 0.87 -14.51 -2.22
C ALA A 121 -0.12 -15.12 -3.23
N ALA A 122 0.33 -15.36 -4.47
CA ALA A 122 -0.47 -16.01 -5.51
C ALA A 122 -0.94 -17.41 -5.11
N ALA A 123 -0.04 -18.23 -4.52
CA ALA A 123 -0.38 -19.58 -4.05
C ALA A 123 -1.45 -19.59 -2.94
N LEU A 124 -1.55 -18.49 -2.19
CA LEU A 124 -2.57 -18.29 -1.14
C LEU A 124 -3.82 -17.54 -1.66
N HIS A 125 -3.85 -17.17 -2.94
CA HIS A 125 -4.89 -16.30 -3.52
C HIS A 125 -5.07 -14.99 -2.76
N MET A 126 -3.96 -14.41 -2.28
CA MET A 126 -3.92 -13.18 -1.52
C MET A 126 -3.27 -12.05 -2.34
N PRO A 127 -3.78 -10.82 -2.23
CA PRO A 127 -3.13 -9.67 -2.88
C PRO A 127 -1.83 -9.28 -2.18
N ILE A 128 -0.91 -8.73 -2.96
CA ILE A 128 0.30 -8.07 -2.47
C ILE A 128 0.30 -6.62 -2.97
N SER A 129 0.49 -5.67 -2.05
CA SER A 129 0.53 -4.23 -2.35
C SER A 129 1.95 -3.71 -2.20
N LEU A 130 2.41 -2.91 -3.16
CA LEU A 130 3.80 -2.51 -3.29
C LEU A 130 3.94 -0.99 -3.29
N HIS A 131 4.87 -0.51 -2.44
CA HIS A 131 5.31 0.87 -2.37
C HIS A 131 6.46 1.08 -3.33
N GLU A 132 6.24 1.87 -4.38
CA GLU A 132 7.16 1.98 -5.50
C GLU A 132 7.98 3.27 -5.41
N GLU A 133 9.13 3.19 -4.76
CA GLU A 133 10.02 4.32 -4.58
C GLU A 133 11.49 3.86 -4.52
N ASP A 134 12.19 3.85 -5.65
CA ASP A 134 13.62 3.50 -5.66
C ASP A 134 14.46 4.63 -5.06
N LYS A 135 14.90 4.40 -3.84
CA LYS A 135 15.70 5.37 -3.05
C LYS A 135 17.02 5.75 -3.69
N ALA A 136 17.53 4.98 -4.66
CA ALA A 136 18.74 5.32 -5.37
C ALA A 136 18.61 6.62 -6.20
N PHE A 137 17.39 6.98 -6.60
CA PHE A 137 17.10 8.21 -7.34
C PHE A 137 16.76 9.40 -6.45
N ILE A 138 16.55 9.19 -5.14
CA ILE A 138 15.97 10.20 -4.25
C ILE A 138 17.03 10.77 -3.33
N THR A 139 17.26 12.07 -3.47
CA THR A 139 18.10 12.85 -2.53
C THR A 139 17.25 13.67 -1.56
N ASN A 140 16.03 14.03 -1.97
CA ASN A 140 15.04 14.76 -1.19
C ASN A 140 13.65 14.36 -1.67
N ASN A 141 12.81 13.86 -0.78
CA ASN A 141 11.43 13.44 -1.07
C ASN A 141 10.36 14.41 -0.55
N GLY A 142 10.75 15.63 -0.24
CA GLY A 142 9.81 16.65 0.26
C GLY A 142 9.01 17.37 -0.84
N ILE A 143 9.43 17.24 -2.12
CA ILE A 143 8.81 17.87 -3.28
C ILE A 143 9.12 17.07 -4.54
N ASN A 144 8.24 17.07 -5.53
CA ASN A 144 8.52 16.50 -6.85
C ASN A 144 9.58 17.30 -7.60
N ALA A 145 10.37 16.61 -8.43
CA ALA A 145 11.26 17.26 -9.39
C ALA A 145 10.42 17.83 -10.54
N GLY A 146 10.34 19.16 -10.63
CA GLY A 146 9.54 19.88 -11.62
C GLY A 146 9.87 21.35 -11.62
N GLU A 147 9.00 22.15 -12.22
CA GLU A 147 9.17 23.60 -12.35
C GLU A 147 9.21 24.26 -10.97
N THR A 148 8.30 23.90 -10.06
CA THR A 148 8.23 24.49 -8.73
C THR A 148 9.49 24.18 -7.90
N SER A 149 10.03 22.96 -7.94
CA SER A 149 11.27 22.63 -7.24
C SER A 149 12.48 23.40 -7.80
N ALA A 150 12.50 23.58 -9.13
CA ALA A 150 13.53 24.38 -9.79
C ALA A 150 13.45 25.87 -9.42
N GLN A 151 12.26 26.46 -9.39
CA GLN A 151 12.04 27.85 -8.97
C GLN A 151 12.45 28.08 -7.50
N LEU A 152 12.18 27.10 -6.63
CA LEU A 152 12.56 27.15 -5.21
C LEU A 152 14.05 26.86 -4.97
N GLY A 153 14.79 26.43 -5.99
CA GLY A 153 16.20 26.05 -5.87
C GLY A 153 16.42 24.80 -5.02
N VAL A 154 15.45 23.91 -4.92
CA VAL A 154 15.54 22.64 -4.17
C VAL A 154 15.54 21.45 -5.12
N ILE A 155 16.30 20.42 -4.75
CA ILE A 155 16.31 19.16 -5.50
C ILE A 155 14.99 18.43 -5.19
N GLY A 156 14.24 18.09 -6.22
CA GLY A 156 13.00 17.32 -6.09
C GLY A 156 13.21 15.83 -6.33
N SER A 157 12.23 15.03 -5.91
CA SER A 157 12.16 13.59 -6.18
C SER A 157 11.71 13.35 -7.62
N PRO A 158 12.52 12.65 -8.46
CA PRO A 158 12.21 12.47 -9.87
C PRO A 158 11.19 11.32 -10.05
N ALA A 159 10.27 11.44 -11.00
CA ALA A 159 9.27 10.43 -11.33
C ALA A 159 9.88 9.06 -11.68
N ILE A 160 11.11 9.02 -12.19
CA ILE A 160 11.82 7.79 -12.53
C ILE A 160 11.99 6.86 -11.30
N ALA A 161 12.01 7.40 -10.08
CA ALA A 161 12.09 6.60 -8.85
C ALA A 161 10.90 5.65 -8.69
N GLU A 162 9.70 6.07 -9.09
CA GLU A 162 8.50 5.24 -9.15
C GLU A 162 8.49 4.37 -10.40
N GLU A 163 8.75 4.97 -11.56
CA GLU A 163 8.56 4.34 -12.87
C GLU A 163 9.40 3.07 -13.08
N VAL A 164 10.65 3.06 -12.64
CA VAL A 164 11.52 1.87 -12.79
C VAL A 164 11.03 0.70 -11.94
N MET A 165 10.50 0.96 -10.76
CA MET A 165 9.96 -0.08 -9.89
C MET A 165 8.64 -0.59 -10.43
N VAL A 166 7.72 0.29 -10.82
CA VAL A 166 6.45 -0.10 -11.46
C VAL A 166 6.70 -0.93 -12.72
N ALA A 167 7.67 -0.55 -13.57
CA ALA A 167 8.01 -1.32 -14.77
C ALA A 167 8.49 -2.74 -14.42
N ARG A 168 9.38 -2.86 -13.43
CA ARG A 168 9.86 -4.16 -12.92
C ARG A 168 8.69 -5.00 -12.40
N ASP A 169 7.86 -4.42 -11.55
CA ASP A 169 6.85 -5.16 -10.81
C ASP A 169 5.64 -5.52 -11.67
N CYS A 170 5.35 -4.74 -12.72
CA CYS A 170 4.45 -5.16 -13.78
C CYS A 170 4.90 -6.47 -14.45
N MET A 171 6.20 -6.62 -14.71
CA MET A 171 6.74 -7.85 -15.32
C MET A 171 6.76 -9.03 -14.33
N LEU A 172 7.06 -8.75 -13.05
CA LEU A 172 7.01 -9.77 -12.00
C LEU A 172 5.57 -10.25 -11.77
N ALA A 173 4.59 -9.34 -11.73
CA ALA A 173 3.17 -9.66 -11.62
C ALA A 173 2.71 -10.59 -12.76
N LEU A 174 3.05 -10.25 -14.01
CA LEU A 174 2.71 -11.05 -15.19
C LEU A 174 3.28 -12.48 -15.12
N ARG A 175 4.43 -12.68 -14.49
CA ARG A 175 5.12 -13.97 -14.39
C ARG A 175 4.77 -14.78 -13.15
N SER A 176 4.45 -14.12 -12.06
CA SER A 176 4.08 -14.79 -10.80
C SER A 176 2.62 -15.23 -10.76
N GLY A 177 1.75 -14.58 -11.55
CA GLY A 177 0.30 -14.76 -11.47
C GLY A 177 -0.33 -14.18 -10.21
N ALA A 178 0.39 -13.32 -9.50
CA ALA A 178 -0.11 -12.67 -8.29
C ALA A 178 -1.10 -11.54 -8.60
N THR A 179 -2.06 -11.33 -7.71
CA THR A 179 -2.83 -10.10 -7.65
C THR A 179 -1.97 -9.02 -7.01
N VAL A 180 -1.53 -8.03 -7.79
CA VAL A 180 -0.63 -6.96 -7.35
C VAL A 180 -1.35 -5.63 -7.35
N VAL A 181 -1.12 -4.84 -6.30
CA VAL A 181 -1.61 -3.45 -6.19
C VAL A 181 -0.41 -2.50 -6.10
N ILE A 182 -0.28 -1.61 -7.07
CA ILE A 182 0.69 -0.51 -7.01
C ILE A 182 0.08 0.59 -6.17
N GLN A 183 0.72 0.92 -5.05
CA GLN A 183 0.24 1.89 -4.09
C GLN A 183 0.46 3.33 -4.59
N HIS A 184 -0.49 4.23 -4.27
CA HIS A 184 -0.43 5.69 -4.45
C HIS A 184 0.34 6.14 -5.72
N ILE A 185 0.00 5.57 -6.87
CA ILE A 185 0.65 5.85 -8.17
C ILE A 185 0.54 7.34 -8.50
N SER A 186 1.66 7.97 -8.86
CA SER A 186 1.74 9.41 -9.09
C SER A 186 2.21 9.79 -10.50
N SER A 187 2.95 8.92 -11.19
CA SER A 187 3.46 9.18 -12.55
C SER A 187 2.49 8.73 -13.63
N GLY A 188 2.29 9.57 -14.65
CA GLY A 188 1.52 9.20 -15.85
C GLY A 188 2.14 8.02 -16.60
N ASN A 189 3.47 7.91 -16.65
CA ASN A 189 4.15 6.77 -17.26
C ASN A 189 3.89 5.47 -16.48
N SER A 190 3.87 5.54 -15.15
CA SER A 190 3.50 4.38 -14.31
C SER A 190 2.08 3.89 -14.60
N VAL A 191 1.13 4.80 -14.81
CA VAL A 191 -0.24 4.44 -15.22
C VAL A 191 -0.25 3.69 -16.55
N GLU A 192 0.55 4.13 -17.54
CA GLU A 192 0.64 3.45 -18.83
C GLU A 192 1.31 2.07 -18.72
N LEU A 193 2.30 1.92 -17.84
CA LEU A 193 2.93 0.63 -17.55
C LEU A 193 1.91 -0.36 -16.97
N VAL A 194 1.14 0.05 -15.97
CA VAL A 194 0.06 -0.77 -15.38
C VAL A 194 -0.99 -1.11 -16.44
N ARG A 195 -1.41 -0.14 -17.25
CA ARG A 195 -2.38 -0.36 -18.33
C ARG A 195 -1.87 -1.40 -19.35
N THR A 196 -0.59 -1.33 -19.68
CA THR A 196 0.06 -2.28 -20.60
C THR A 196 0.15 -3.67 -19.97
N ALA A 197 0.56 -3.78 -18.70
CA ALA A 197 0.62 -5.06 -18.00
C ALA A 197 -0.75 -5.74 -17.92
N LYS A 198 -1.82 -4.98 -17.64
CA LYS A 198 -3.21 -5.50 -17.70
C LYS A 198 -3.58 -6.04 -19.06
N LYS A 199 -3.22 -5.34 -20.17
CA LYS A 199 -3.48 -5.82 -21.53
C LYS A 199 -2.72 -7.11 -21.86
N LEU A 200 -1.57 -7.32 -21.23
CA LEU A 200 -0.78 -8.56 -21.36
C LEU A 200 -1.30 -9.70 -20.48
N GLY A 201 -2.28 -9.45 -19.63
CA GLY A 201 -2.92 -10.45 -18.79
C GLY A 201 -2.43 -10.51 -17.34
N ALA A 202 -1.66 -9.52 -16.88
CA ALA A 202 -1.32 -9.40 -15.44
C ALA A 202 -2.55 -9.02 -14.61
N ASP A 203 -2.73 -9.67 -13.47
CA ASP A 203 -3.69 -9.26 -12.46
C ASP A 203 -3.06 -8.19 -11.58
N ILE A 204 -3.01 -6.97 -12.13
CA ILE A 204 -2.38 -5.81 -11.52
C ILE A 204 -3.35 -4.64 -11.44
N HIS A 205 -3.33 -3.94 -10.33
CA HIS A 205 -4.15 -2.78 -10.01
C HIS A 205 -3.26 -1.64 -9.53
N ALA A 206 -3.81 -0.44 -9.48
CA ALA A 206 -3.14 0.71 -8.90
C ALA A 206 -4.15 1.55 -8.14
N GLU A 207 -3.71 2.23 -7.12
CA GLU A 207 -4.47 3.19 -6.36
C GLU A 207 -3.88 4.60 -6.51
N ALA A 208 -4.71 5.62 -6.41
CA ALA A 208 -4.31 7.01 -6.39
C ALA A 208 -4.95 7.70 -5.19
N THR A 209 -4.21 8.59 -4.55
CA THR A 209 -4.72 9.37 -3.43
C THR A 209 -5.51 10.58 -3.94
N PRO A 210 -6.42 11.16 -3.12
CA PRO A 210 -7.16 12.35 -3.51
C PRO A 210 -6.28 13.51 -3.98
N HIS A 211 -5.11 13.71 -3.41
CA HIS A 211 -4.21 14.78 -3.83
C HIS A 211 -3.59 14.55 -5.21
N HIS A 212 -3.39 13.28 -5.65
CA HIS A 212 -2.85 12.98 -6.98
C HIS A 212 -3.78 13.37 -8.14
N PHE A 213 -5.09 13.46 -7.92
CA PHE A 213 -6.04 13.87 -8.94
C PHE A 213 -6.72 15.22 -8.66
N THR A 214 -6.32 15.91 -7.58
CA THR A 214 -6.91 17.19 -7.18
C THR A 214 -5.92 18.33 -7.23
N LEU A 215 -4.63 18.08 -6.92
CA LEU A 215 -3.58 19.07 -6.85
C LEU A 215 -2.60 18.89 -8.00
N THR A 216 -2.12 20.02 -8.52
CA THR A 216 -1.03 20.12 -9.50
C THR A 216 0.09 20.98 -8.92
N GLU A 217 1.22 21.06 -9.59
CA GLU A 217 2.31 21.97 -9.18
C GLU A 217 2.15 23.39 -9.75
N ASP A 218 1.09 23.63 -10.54
CA ASP A 218 0.75 24.92 -11.14
C ASP A 218 0.06 25.87 -10.14
#